data_0d3cb898c7c39ceeba3d3b04a47b3425
#
_entry.id   0d3cb898c7c39ceeba3d3b04a47b3425
#
_cell.length_a   1.000
_cell.length_b   1.000
_cell.length_c   1.000
_cell.angle_alpha   90.00
_cell.angle_beta   90.00
_cell.angle_gamma   90.00
#
_symmetry.space_group_name_H-M   'P 1'
#
loop_
_entity.id
_entity.type
_entity.pdbx_description
1 polymer ?
#
loop_
_entity_poly.entity_id
_entity_poly.type
_entity_poly.pdbx_seq_one_letter_code
_entity_poly.pdbx_strand_id
1 'polypeptide(L)'
;LPDLSQSAEPDKILYEKAVSDLQKGRHEIGRLTLQTLINTYQDSEYLAKAKLAIADSFYDEGTTSSLTQAVAEYKDFKTFFEFLDEASYAQYRIGMAHFRRMEKPDRDRTQAKLAEQEFQDFVLKYPENKLLTDAEQRLREVQEVLAEGDFRIARFYFLKDTDNARRAAILRLSEIVDRYPLYSQADRSLWMLGDALAKNEKTQHLAPRYFARIVQDYPQSSYVDEAKAQLVRMNVPVPQPSPDALARLQREKEMNREKAGLVRRALG
;
A
#
# COMPACT_ATOMS: atom_id res chain seq x y z
N LEU A 1 10.36 -33.59 22.57
CA LEU A 1 9.68 -32.69 23.52
C LEU A 1 10.32 -32.85 24.91
N PRO A 2 10.45 -31.78 25.70
CA PRO A 2 10.90 -31.91 27.08
C PRO A 2 9.91 -32.75 27.90
N ASP A 3 10.43 -33.44 28.93
CA ASP A 3 9.54 -34.10 29.90
C ASP A 3 8.91 -33.01 30.79
N LEU A 4 7.61 -32.82 30.65
CA LEU A 4 6.83 -31.80 31.32
C LEU A 4 6.04 -32.31 32.50
N SER A 5 6.19 -33.61 32.83
CA SER A 5 5.36 -34.31 33.84
C SER A 5 5.47 -33.74 35.25
N GLN A 6 6.54 -32.97 35.56
CA GLN A 6 6.78 -32.40 36.87
C GLN A 6 6.95 -30.84 36.84
N SER A 7 6.60 -30.19 35.72
CA SER A 7 6.71 -28.75 35.62
C SER A 7 5.48 -28.03 36.15
N ALA A 8 5.69 -26.93 36.87
CA ALA A 8 4.61 -26.06 37.32
C ALA A 8 4.01 -25.20 36.18
N GLU A 9 4.78 -24.94 35.10
CA GLU A 9 4.39 -24.09 33.94
C GLU A 9 4.76 -24.79 32.62
N PRO A 10 4.14 -25.89 32.26
CA PRO A 10 4.52 -26.68 31.09
C PRO A 10 4.25 -25.95 29.76
N ASP A 11 3.23 -25.14 29.68
CA ASP A 11 2.87 -24.29 28.54
C ASP A 11 3.94 -23.20 28.28
N LYS A 12 4.44 -22.56 29.31
CA LYS A 12 5.55 -21.60 29.21
C LYS A 12 6.80 -22.25 28.64
N ILE A 13 7.18 -23.42 29.17
CA ILE A 13 8.36 -24.17 28.68
C ILE A 13 8.22 -24.50 27.20
N LEU A 14 7.03 -24.95 26.78
CA LEU A 14 6.76 -25.22 25.36
C LEU A 14 6.88 -23.95 24.52
N TYR A 15 6.31 -22.84 24.99
CA TYR A 15 6.38 -21.56 24.29
C TYR A 15 7.84 -21.09 24.13
N GLU A 16 8.60 -21.02 25.22
CA GLU A 16 10.00 -20.57 25.21
C GLU A 16 10.88 -21.47 24.32
N LYS A 17 10.70 -22.79 24.40
CA LYS A 17 11.39 -23.73 23.52
C LYS A 17 11.07 -23.48 22.05
N ALA A 18 9.81 -23.34 21.73
CA ALA A 18 9.37 -23.08 20.36
C ALA A 18 9.96 -21.78 19.80
N VAL A 19 9.88 -20.68 20.58
CA VAL A 19 10.48 -19.40 20.19
C VAL A 19 11.99 -19.54 19.95
N SER A 20 12.71 -20.26 20.80
CA SER A 20 14.14 -20.56 20.61
C SER A 20 14.40 -21.35 19.31
N ASP A 21 13.54 -22.33 18.99
CA ASP A 21 13.68 -23.09 17.75
C ASP A 21 13.40 -22.25 16.50
N LEU A 22 12.38 -21.38 16.55
CA LEU A 22 12.08 -20.41 15.48
C LEU A 22 13.23 -19.44 15.24
N GLN A 23 13.82 -18.87 16.31
CA GLN A 23 14.98 -17.97 16.22
C GLN A 23 16.21 -18.63 15.60
N LYS A 24 16.33 -19.95 15.72
CA LYS A 24 17.41 -20.76 15.09
C LYS A 24 17.06 -21.19 13.66
N GLY A 25 15.96 -20.69 13.08
CA GLY A 25 15.48 -21.06 11.76
C GLY A 25 14.86 -22.47 11.67
N ARG A 26 14.55 -23.10 12.82
CA ARG A 26 13.91 -24.41 12.87
C ARG A 26 12.39 -24.29 12.84
N HIS A 27 11.88 -23.69 11.75
CA HIS A 27 10.48 -23.27 11.63
C HIS A 27 9.50 -24.41 11.88
N GLU A 28 9.70 -25.58 11.25
CA GLU A 28 8.80 -26.73 11.41
C GLU A 28 8.74 -27.24 12.86
N ILE A 29 9.89 -27.35 13.50
CA ILE A 29 9.98 -27.84 14.91
C ILE A 29 9.30 -26.82 15.83
N GLY A 30 9.57 -25.53 15.65
CA GLY A 30 8.94 -24.47 16.44
C GLY A 30 7.44 -24.47 16.29
N ARG A 31 6.90 -24.54 15.05
CA ARG A 31 5.45 -24.59 14.78
C ARG A 31 4.81 -25.84 15.40
N LEU A 32 5.45 -27.02 15.27
CA LEU A 32 4.93 -28.25 15.87
C LEU A 32 4.84 -28.14 17.41
N THR A 33 5.86 -27.54 18.04
CA THR A 33 5.86 -27.32 19.49
C THR A 33 4.76 -26.33 19.92
N LEU A 34 4.56 -25.21 19.16
CA LEU A 34 3.46 -24.27 19.40
C LEU A 34 2.09 -24.92 19.20
N GLN A 35 1.94 -25.75 18.17
CA GLN A 35 0.70 -26.47 17.93
C GLN A 35 0.38 -27.45 19.07
N THR A 36 1.39 -28.09 19.63
CA THR A 36 1.24 -28.94 20.83
C THR A 36 0.74 -28.12 22.02
N LEU A 37 1.32 -26.93 22.26
CA LEU A 37 0.85 -26.01 23.28
C LEU A 37 -0.62 -25.66 23.09
N ILE A 38 -1.00 -25.19 21.90
CA ILE A 38 -2.36 -24.76 21.56
C ILE A 38 -3.37 -25.87 21.78
N ASN A 39 -3.02 -27.10 21.38
CA ASN A 39 -3.94 -28.23 21.48
C ASN A 39 -4.07 -28.78 22.91
N THR A 40 -3.01 -28.68 23.71
CA THR A 40 -2.95 -29.25 25.06
C THR A 40 -3.40 -28.28 26.14
N TYR A 41 -3.09 -26.99 25.99
CA TYR A 41 -3.28 -25.96 27.02
C TYR A 41 -4.17 -24.81 26.47
N GLN A 42 -5.46 -25.12 26.27
CA GLN A 42 -6.40 -24.18 25.64
C GLN A 42 -6.67 -22.91 26.46
N ASP A 43 -6.47 -22.96 27.78
CA ASP A 43 -6.63 -21.83 28.70
C ASP A 43 -5.30 -21.12 29.02
N SER A 44 -4.22 -21.45 28.28
CA SER A 44 -2.90 -20.85 28.50
C SER A 44 -2.86 -19.36 28.19
N GLU A 45 -2.20 -18.57 29.02
CA GLU A 45 -1.88 -17.17 28.73
C GLU A 45 -0.99 -17.01 27.48
N TYR A 46 -0.30 -18.08 27.06
CA TYR A 46 0.53 -18.10 25.85
C TYR A 46 -0.24 -18.44 24.58
N LEU A 47 -1.55 -18.73 24.66
CA LEU A 47 -2.33 -19.17 23.49
C LEU A 47 -2.30 -18.17 22.33
N ALA A 48 -2.59 -16.89 22.60
CA ALA A 48 -2.54 -15.84 21.60
C ALA A 48 -1.13 -15.64 21.04
N LYS A 49 -0.13 -15.60 21.92
CA LYS A 49 1.29 -15.48 21.52
C LYS A 49 1.75 -16.65 20.66
N ALA A 50 1.31 -17.86 20.98
CA ALA A 50 1.65 -19.07 20.23
C ALA A 50 1.05 -19.04 18.82
N LYS A 51 -0.22 -18.67 18.68
CA LYS A 51 -0.87 -18.51 17.36
C LYS A 51 -0.19 -17.42 16.53
N LEU A 52 0.14 -16.28 17.12
CA LEU A 52 0.84 -15.21 16.42
C LEU A 52 2.25 -15.64 15.99
N ALA A 53 2.98 -16.37 16.83
CA ALA A 53 4.32 -16.88 16.51
C ALA A 53 4.30 -17.92 15.37
N ILE A 54 3.24 -18.71 15.24
CA ILE A 54 3.05 -19.60 14.07
C ILE A 54 2.90 -18.76 12.80
N ALA A 55 2.05 -17.73 12.81
CA ALA A 55 1.86 -16.84 11.67
C ALA A 55 3.17 -16.13 11.28
N ASP A 56 3.88 -15.58 12.26
CA ASP A 56 5.19 -14.93 12.06
C ASP A 56 6.22 -15.90 11.47
N SER A 57 6.26 -17.15 11.94
CA SER A 57 7.16 -18.18 11.43
C SER A 57 6.94 -18.47 9.94
N PHE A 58 5.69 -18.56 9.49
CA PHE A 58 5.38 -18.71 8.07
C PHE A 58 5.75 -17.46 7.27
N TYR A 59 5.53 -16.27 7.82
CA TYR A 59 5.91 -15.04 7.17
C TYR A 59 7.44 -14.93 7.00
N ASP A 60 8.22 -15.34 7.99
CA ASP A 60 9.68 -15.24 8.00
C ASP A 60 10.34 -16.23 7.02
N GLU A 61 9.75 -17.41 6.81
CA GLU A 61 10.17 -18.32 5.72
C GLU A 61 10.13 -17.66 4.34
N GLY A 62 9.16 -16.80 4.09
CA GLY A 62 9.11 -15.88 2.94
C GLY A 62 8.87 -16.54 1.57
N THR A 63 8.62 -17.84 1.48
CA THR A 63 8.22 -18.47 0.21
C THR A 63 6.78 -18.10 -0.16
N THR A 64 6.41 -18.22 -1.43
CA THR A 64 5.03 -17.95 -1.87
C THR A 64 4.01 -18.79 -1.10
N SER A 65 4.31 -20.07 -0.84
CA SER A 65 3.45 -20.95 -0.08
C SER A 65 3.35 -20.54 1.38
N SER A 66 4.49 -20.28 2.04
CA SER A 66 4.52 -19.88 3.45
C SER A 66 3.88 -18.50 3.67
N LEU A 67 4.07 -17.55 2.78
CA LEU A 67 3.37 -16.25 2.85
C LEU A 67 1.84 -16.42 2.68
N THR A 68 1.38 -17.38 1.87
CA THR A 68 -0.05 -17.68 1.76
C THR A 68 -0.58 -18.28 3.07
N GLN A 69 0.18 -19.17 3.69
CA GLN A 69 -0.18 -19.73 4.99
C GLN A 69 -0.15 -18.68 6.09
N ALA A 70 0.86 -17.79 6.10
CA ALA A 70 0.94 -16.67 7.03
C ALA A 70 -0.32 -15.79 6.99
N VAL A 71 -0.81 -15.46 5.78
CA VAL A 71 -2.05 -14.69 5.62
C VAL A 71 -3.23 -15.41 6.27
N ALA A 72 -3.36 -16.73 6.09
CA ALA A 72 -4.43 -17.51 6.72
C ALA A 72 -4.32 -17.48 8.26
N GLU A 73 -3.14 -17.75 8.80
CA GLU A 73 -2.89 -17.75 10.25
C GLU A 73 -3.13 -16.36 10.89
N TYR A 74 -2.70 -15.27 10.25
CA TYR A 74 -2.99 -13.92 10.75
C TYR A 74 -4.49 -13.58 10.69
N LYS A 75 -5.22 -14.05 9.67
CA LYS A 75 -6.69 -13.86 9.58
C LYS A 75 -7.40 -14.62 10.69
N ASP A 76 -6.99 -15.85 10.96
CA ASP A 76 -7.49 -16.64 12.07
C ASP A 76 -7.20 -15.98 13.40
N PHE A 77 -5.96 -15.49 13.60
CA PHE A 77 -5.60 -14.72 14.80
C PHE A 77 -6.53 -13.53 15.02
N LYS A 78 -6.77 -12.72 14.00
CA LYS A 78 -7.68 -11.56 14.08
C LYS A 78 -9.12 -11.94 14.41
N THR A 79 -9.56 -13.10 13.95
CA THR A 79 -10.92 -13.58 14.22
C THR A 79 -11.09 -14.03 15.67
N PHE A 80 -10.08 -14.71 16.23
CA PHE A 80 -10.14 -15.22 17.59
C PHE A 80 -9.74 -14.20 18.67
N PHE A 81 -8.92 -13.21 18.30
CA PHE A 81 -8.30 -12.25 19.22
C PHE A 81 -8.49 -10.80 18.77
N GLU A 82 -9.67 -10.47 18.25
CA GLU A 82 -9.96 -9.14 17.66
C GLU A 82 -9.78 -7.96 18.64
N PHE A 83 -9.90 -8.22 19.95
CA PHE A 83 -9.78 -7.21 21.00
C PHE A 83 -8.34 -7.01 21.50
N LEU A 84 -7.39 -7.81 21.07
CA LEU A 84 -5.99 -7.65 21.43
C LEU A 84 -5.32 -6.60 20.54
N ASP A 85 -4.38 -5.85 21.11
CA ASP A 85 -3.58 -4.86 20.37
C ASP A 85 -2.83 -5.50 19.19
N GLU A 86 -2.42 -6.75 19.34
CA GLU A 86 -1.75 -7.57 18.32
C GLU A 86 -2.62 -7.83 17.08
N ALA A 87 -3.94 -7.66 17.14
CA ALA A 87 -4.80 -7.74 15.97
C ALA A 87 -4.44 -6.69 14.91
N SER A 88 -4.00 -5.51 15.34
CA SER A 88 -3.49 -4.47 14.45
C SER A 88 -2.19 -4.89 13.77
N TYR A 89 -1.27 -5.50 14.50
CA TYR A 89 -0.05 -6.08 13.96
C TYR A 89 -0.36 -7.18 12.93
N ALA A 90 -1.28 -8.09 13.24
CA ALA A 90 -1.69 -9.14 12.32
C ALA A 90 -2.28 -8.55 11.02
N GLN A 91 -3.12 -7.51 11.11
CA GLN A 91 -3.65 -6.80 9.94
C GLN A 91 -2.52 -6.22 9.07
N TYR A 92 -1.57 -5.53 9.70
CA TYR A 92 -0.41 -4.97 9.00
C TYR A 92 0.41 -6.07 8.30
N ARG A 93 0.66 -7.20 8.97
CA ARG A 93 1.44 -8.33 8.43
C ARG A 93 0.73 -9.03 7.27
N ILE A 94 -0.60 -9.08 7.24
CA ILE A 94 -1.35 -9.55 6.07
C ILE A 94 -1.06 -8.65 4.87
N GLY A 95 -1.16 -7.33 5.04
CA GLY A 95 -0.81 -6.36 4.00
C GLY A 95 0.62 -6.54 3.50
N MET A 96 1.58 -6.71 4.41
CA MET A 96 2.99 -6.96 4.09
C MET A 96 3.23 -8.29 3.38
N ALA A 97 2.48 -9.36 3.70
CA ALA A 97 2.60 -10.64 3.00
C ALA A 97 2.17 -10.54 1.54
N HIS A 98 1.08 -9.80 1.26
CA HIS A 98 0.67 -9.48 -0.11
C HIS A 98 1.67 -8.55 -0.80
N PHE A 99 2.17 -7.53 -0.09
CA PHE A 99 3.20 -6.61 -0.59
C PHE A 99 4.47 -7.32 -1.04
N ARG A 100 4.98 -8.26 -0.26
CA ARG A 100 6.17 -9.07 -0.62
C ARG A 100 5.96 -9.95 -1.85
N ARG A 101 4.71 -10.29 -2.18
CA ARG A 101 4.32 -11.09 -3.34
C ARG A 101 3.92 -10.25 -4.54
N MET A 102 3.93 -8.92 -4.40
CA MET A 102 3.57 -8.00 -5.46
C MET A 102 4.58 -8.08 -6.60
N GLU A 103 4.05 -8.12 -7.83
CA GLU A 103 4.84 -8.14 -9.04
C GLU A 103 4.98 -6.74 -9.66
N LYS A 104 5.72 -6.66 -10.77
CA LYS A 104 5.89 -5.43 -11.54
C LYS A 104 4.56 -4.94 -12.12
N PRO A 105 4.41 -3.63 -12.45
CA PRO A 105 3.16 -3.03 -12.92
C PRO A 105 2.54 -3.68 -14.16
N ASP A 106 3.35 -4.33 -15.00
CA ASP A 106 2.97 -5.01 -16.24
C ASP A 106 2.64 -6.51 -16.07
N ARG A 107 2.69 -6.99 -14.84
CA ARG A 107 2.40 -8.38 -14.47
C ARG A 107 1.05 -8.55 -13.77
N ASP A 108 0.85 -9.69 -13.11
CA ASP A 108 -0.35 -9.93 -12.31
C ASP A 108 -0.43 -8.96 -11.12
N ARG A 109 -1.53 -8.23 -11.04
CA ARG A 109 -1.79 -7.21 -10.02
C ARG A 109 -2.64 -7.70 -8.86
N THR A 110 -2.94 -8.99 -8.80
CA THR A 110 -3.80 -9.55 -7.75
C THR A 110 -3.23 -9.28 -6.37
N GLN A 111 -1.94 -9.52 -6.17
CA GLN A 111 -1.30 -9.30 -4.87
C GLN A 111 -1.22 -7.80 -4.51
N ALA A 112 -0.99 -6.93 -5.49
CA ALA A 112 -1.02 -5.48 -5.27
C ALA A 112 -2.41 -4.99 -4.82
N LYS A 113 -3.49 -5.46 -5.45
CA LYS A 113 -4.86 -5.11 -5.05
C LYS A 113 -5.21 -5.61 -3.65
N LEU A 114 -4.78 -6.81 -3.28
CA LEU A 114 -4.97 -7.34 -1.93
C LEU A 114 -4.17 -6.53 -0.91
N ALA A 115 -2.92 -6.18 -1.20
CA ALA A 115 -2.11 -5.33 -0.35
C ALA A 115 -2.74 -3.94 -0.17
N GLU A 116 -3.25 -3.31 -1.26
CA GLU A 116 -3.97 -2.04 -1.19
C GLU A 116 -5.12 -2.11 -0.21
N GLN A 117 -5.98 -3.12 -0.34
CA GLN A 117 -7.14 -3.30 0.53
C GLN A 117 -6.73 -3.46 2.00
N GLU A 118 -5.78 -4.34 2.29
CA GLU A 118 -5.37 -4.63 3.67
C GLU A 118 -4.71 -3.40 4.35
N PHE A 119 -3.93 -2.60 3.60
CA PHE A 119 -3.37 -1.36 4.13
C PHE A 119 -4.41 -0.24 4.27
N GLN A 120 -5.38 -0.13 3.36
CA GLN A 120 -6.50 0.80 3.50
C GLN A 120 -7.32 0.46 4.76
N ASP A 121 -7.64 -0.81 4.96
CA ASP A 121 -8.34 -1.29 6.15
C ASP A 121 -7.55 -1.01 7.43
N PHE A 122 -6.21 -1.17 7.39
CA PHE A 122 -5.34 -0.84 8.51
C PHE A 122 -5.39 0.65 8.86
N VAL A 123 -5.19 1.53 7.87
CA VAL A 123 -5.20 2.99 8.05
C VAL A 123 -6.54 3.47 8.60
N LEU A 124 -7.64 2.90 8.12
CA LEU A 124 -8.99 3.25 8.57
C LEU A 124 -9.28 2.76 9.99
N LYS A 125 -8.89 1.52 10.32
CA LYS A 125 -9.24 0.87 11.58
C LYS A 125 -8.31 1.24 12.74
N TYR A 126 -7.05 1.57 12.45
CA TYR A 126 -6.01 1.78 13.46
C TYR A 126 -5.27 3.13 13.31
N PRO A 127 -5.99 4.27 13.31
CA PRO A 127 -5.40 5.59 13.04
C PRO A 127 -4.37 6.06 14.08
N GLU A 128 -4.41 5.52 15.31
CA GLU A 128 -3.47 5.87 16.39
C GLU A 128 -2.33 4.85 16.55
N ASN A 129 -2.24 3.87 15.64
CA ASN A 129 -1.25 2.80 15.78
C ASN A 129 0.16 3.28 15.36
N LYS A 130 1.18 2.83 16.08
CA LYS A 130 2.60 3.13 15.79
C LYS A 130 3.06 2.73 14.38
N LEU A 131 2.38 1.76 13.75
CA LEU A 131 2.67 1.30 12.38
C LEU A 131 1.94 2.12 11.31
N LEU A 132 1.12 3.13 11.69
CA LEU A 132 0.33 3.90 10.74
C LEU A 132 1.19 4.53 9.64
N THR A 133 2.25 5.24 10.01
CA THR A 133 3.14 5.92 9.06
C THR A 133 3.76 4.95 8.06
N ASP A 134 4.19 3.76 8.51
CA ASP A 134 4.73 2.75 7.60
C ASP A 134 3.63 2.14 6.72
N ALA A 135 2.45 1.85 7.27
CA ALA A 135 1.31 1.34 6.51
C ALA A 135 0.88 2.31 5.41
N GLU A 136 0.81 3.62 5.69
CA GLU A 136 0.55 4.66 4.69
C GLU A 136 1.63 4.72 3.62
N GLN A 137 2.90 4.56 4.00
CA GLN A 137 4.00 4.50 3.05
C GLN A 137 3.87 3.29 2.13
N ARG A 138 3.59 2.09 2.68
CA ARG A 138 3.38 0.87 1.89
C ARG A 138 2.16 1.00 0.98
N LEU A 139 1.09 1.61 1.48
CA LEU A 139 -0.10 1.89 0.67
C LEU A 139 0.25 2.76 -0.55
N ARG A 140 1.02 3.84 -0.37
CA ARG A 140 1.49 4.69 -1.48
C ARG A 140 2.31 3.90 -2.51
N GLU A 141 3.23 3.03 -2.04
CA GLU A 141 4.06 2.19 -2.93
C GLU A 141 3.20 1.21 -3.74
N VAL A 142 2.19 0.61 -3.14
CA VAL A 142 1.24 -0.27 -3.82
C VAL A 142 0.42 0.49 -4.85
N GLN A 143 -0.10 1.65 -4.48
CA GLN A 143 -0.89 2.51 -5.37
C GLN A 143 -0.08 3.03 -6.55
N GLU A 144 1.22 3.30 -6.36
CA GLU A 144 2.14 3.64 -7.44
C GLU A 144 2.23 2.50 -8.47
N VAL A 145 2.37 1.25 -8.02
CA VAL A 145 2.44 0.08 -8.92
C VAL A 145 1.13 -0.15 -9.66
N LEU A 146 -0.01 -0.01 -8.98
CA LEU A 146 -1.34 -0.18 -9.60
C LEU A 146 -1.60 0.90 -10.65
N ALA A 147 -1.35 2.15 -10.29
CA ALA A 147 -1.53 3.30 -11.18
C ALA A 147 -0.60 3.25 -12.39
N GLU A 148 0.67 2.89 -12.20
CA GLU A 148 1.64 2.73 -13.30
C GLU A 148 1.18 1.65 -14.29
N GLY A 149 0.62 0.53 -13.82
CA GLY A 149 0.08 -0.51 -14.69
C GLY A 149 -1.06 -0.01 -15.56
N ASP A 150 -2.00 0.74 -14.98
CA ASP A 150 -3.11 1.34 -15.72
C ASP A 150 -2.65 2.48 -16.63
N PHE A 151 -1.67 3.28 -16.19
CA PHE A 151 -1.11 4.38 -16.97
C PHE A 151 -0.42 3.90 -18.25
N ARG A 152 0.35 2.82 -18.21
CA ARG A 152 0.99 2.24 -19.41
C ARG A 152 -0.03 1.86 -20.46
N ILE A 153 -1.14 1.25 -20.06
CA ILE A 153 -2.23 0.89 -20.95
C ILE A 153 -2.95 2.14 -21.48
N ALA A 154 -3.25 3.09 -20.59
CA ALA A 154 -3.88 4.35 -20.95
C ALA A 154 -3.05 5.13 -21.97
N ARG A 155 -1.73 5.24 -21.73
CA ARG A 155 -0.78 5.89 -22.61
C ARG A 155 -0.71 5.22 -23.99
N PHE A 156 -0.73 3.90 -24.05
CA PHE A 156 -0.77 3.18 -25.32
C PHE A 156 -2.00 3.59 -26.17
N TYR A 157 -3.18 3.60 -25.54
CA TYR A 157 -4.40 4.01 -26.24
C TYR A 157 -4.40 5.50 -26.58
N PHE A 158 -3.89 6.36 -25.73
CA PHE A 158 -3.76 7.80 -25.98
C PHE A 158 -2.90 8.06 -27.22
N LEU A 159 -1.75 7.41 -27.35
CA LEU A 159 -0.83 7.56 -28.48
C LEU A 159 -1.39 6.99 -29.80
N LYS A 160 -2.27 5.99 -29.72
CA LYS A 160 -2.94 5.42 -30.90
C LYS A 160 -3.94 6.39 -31.54
N ASP A 161 -4.51 7.29 -30.77
CA ASP A 161 -5.38 8.44 -31.11
C ASP A 161 -6.50 8.17 -32.13
N THR A 162 -7.03 6.95 -32.18
CA THR A 162 -8.29 6.64 -32.88
C THR A 162 -9.47 6.89 -31.93
N ASP A 163 -10.68 7.11 -32.46
CA ASP A 163 -11.86 7.39 -31.61
C ASP A 163 -12.11 6.31 -30.55
N ASN A 164 -11.97 5.04 -30.90
CA ASN A 164 -12.13 3.96 -29.94
C ASN A 164 -10.99 3.91 -28.92
N ALA A 165 -9.74 4.13 -29.36
CA ALA A 165 -8.58 4.18 -28.48
C ALA A 165 -8.67 5.38 -27.52
N ARG A 166 -9.13 6.53 -28.01
CA ARG A 166 -9.34 7.73 -27.19
C ARG A 166 -10.35 7.50 -26.09
N ARG A 167 -11.50 6.82 -26.38
CA ARG A 167 -12.47 6.43 -25.36
C ARG A 167 -11.85 5.50 -24.31
N ALA A 168 -11.07 4.51 -24.74
CA ALA A 168 -10.38 3.60 -23.82
C ALA A 168 -9.33 4.33 -22.95
N ALA A 169 -8.61 5.29 -23.51
CA ALA A 169 -7.67 6.14 -22.78
C ALA A 169 -8.39 7.00 -21.74
N ILE A 170 -9.47 7.68 -22.13
CA ILE A 170 -10.28 8.53 -21.23
C ILE A 170 -10.75 7.73 -20.03
N LEU A 171 -11.34 6.54 -20.24
CA LEU A 171 -11.85 5.70 -19.16
C LEU A 171 -10.76 5.36 -18.14
N ARG A 172 -9.59 4.90 -18.60
CA ARG A 172 -8.49 4.51 -17.73
C ARG A 172 -7.82 5.71 -17.04
N LEU A 173 -7.62 6.81 -17.79
CA LEU A 173 -7.04 8.02 -17.20
C LEU A 173 -7.96 8.62 -16.14
N SER A 174 -9.28 8.60 -16.35
CA SER A 174 -10.26 9.03 -15.34
C SER A 174 -10.13 8.21 -14.06
N GLU A 175 -10.04 6.88 -14.19
CA GLU A 175 -9.87 6.00 -13.04
C GLU A 175 -8.55 6.29 -12.27
N ILE A 176 -7.45 6.51 -12.99
CA ILE A 176 -6.14 6.84 -12.37
C ILE A 176 -6.24 8.13 -11.56
N VAL A 177 -6.73 9.22 -12.15
CA VAL A 177 -6.74 10.53 -11.50
C VAL A 177 -7.74 10.63 -10.35
N ASP A 178 -8.74 9.77 -10.32
CA ASP A 178 -9.73 9.74 -9.24
C ASP A 178 -9.31 8.81 -8.09
N ARG A 179 -8.67 7.67 -8.39
CA ARG A 179 -8.24 6.70 -7.36
C ARG A 179 -6.84 6.96 -6.80
N TYR A 180 -5.93 7.51 -7.63
CA TYR A 180 -4.52 7.61 -7.30
C TYR A 180 -3.97 9.04 -7.43
N PRO A 181 -4.50 10.01 -6.65
CA PRO A 181 -4.09 11.42 -6.77
C PRO A 181 -2.63 11.66 -6.35
N LEU A 182 -2.00 10.73 -5.65
CA LEU A 182 -0.59 10.80 -5.23
C LEU A 182 0.36 10.00 -6.15
N TYR A 183 -0.16 9.42 -7.23
CA TYR A 183 0.64 8.75 -8.25
C TYR A 183 1.65 9.72 -8.88
N SER A 184 2.87 9.25 -9.10
CA SER A 184 3.97 10.10 -9.59
C SER A 184 3.73 10.75 -10.97
N GLN A 185 2.81 10.19 -11.78
CA GLN A 185 2.40 10.72 -13.09
C GLN A 185 0.92 11.19 -13.09
N ALA A 186 0.38 11.54 -11.92
CA ALA A 186 -1.03 11.97 -11.84
C ALA A 186 -1.28 13.28 -12.60
N ASP A 187 -0.37 14.23 -12.55
CA ASP A 187 -0.41 15.48 -13.32
C ASP A 187 -0.39 15.23 -14.84
N ARG A 188 0.48 14.33 -15.29
CA ARG A 188 0.52 13.89 -16.68
C ARG A 188 -0.74 13.19 -17.12
N SER A 189 -1.31 12.34 -16.23
CA SER A 189 -2.56 11.66 -16.49
C SER A 189 -3.72 12.64 -16.63
N LEU A 190 -3.76 13.68 -15.79
CA LEU A 190 -4.73 14.78 -15.90
C LEU A 190 -4.60 15.53 -17.22
N TRP A 191 -3.36 15.84 -17.64
CA TRP A 191 -3.11 16.52 -18.89
C TRP A 191 -3.58 15.69 -20.09
N MET A 192 -3.18 14.40 -20.13
CA MET A 192 -3.60 13.49 -21.20
C MET A 192 -5.12 13.32 -21.25
N LEU A 193 -5.77 13.27 -20.09
CA LEU A 193 -7.24 13.17 -20.00
C LEU A 193 -7.92 14.43 -20.52
N GLY A 194 -7.45 15.61 -20.12
CA GLY A 194 -7.95 16.89 -20.62
C GLY A 194 -7.78 17.03 -22.14
N ASP A 195 -6.61 16.68 -22.67
CA ASP A 195 -6.33 16.72 -24.11
C ASP A 195 -7.23 15.73 -24.90
N ALA A 196 -7.37 14.51 -24.40
CA ALA A 196 -8.24 13.49 -25.04
C ALA A 196 -9.71 13.90 -25.06
N LEU A 197 -10.21 14.54 -23.99
CA LEU A 197 -11.58 15.05 -23.89
C LEU A 197 -11.79 16.26 -24.81
N ALA A 198 -10.81 17.17 -24.90
CA ALA A 198 -10.90 18.37 -25.72
C ALA A 198 -11.00 18.09 -27.22
N LYS A 199 -10.49 16.97 -27.70
CA LYS A 199 -10.51 16.53 -29.10
C LYS A 199 -11.87 16.04 -29.60
N ASN A 200 -12.87 15.91 -28.76
CA ASN A 200 -14.20 15.42 -29.15
C ASN A 200 -15.29 16.41 -28.73
N GLU A 201 -16.09 16.89 -29.69
CA GLU A 201 -17.16 17.88 -29.48
C GLU A 201 -18.15 17.48 -28.36
N LYS A 202 -18.40 16.17 -28.19
CA LYS A 202 -19.33 15.68 -27.17
C LYS A 202 -18.72 15.72 -25.75
N THR A 203 -17.40 15.72 -25.62
CA THR A 203 -16.71 15.64 -24.32
C THR A 203 -15.85 16.86 -24.00
N GLN A 204 -15.62 17.75 -24.96
CA GLN A 204 -14.74 18.91 -24.77
C GLN A 204 -15.14 19.82 -23.60
N HIS A 205 -16.44 19.88 -23.26
CA HIS A 205 -16.96 20.64 -22.14
C HIS A 205 -16.49 20.10 -20.77
N LEU A 206 -16.00 18.86 -20.71
CA LEU A 206 -15.45 18.22 -19.50
C LEU A 206 -13.95 18.50 -19.32
N ALA A 207 -13.23 18.87 -20.38
CA ALA A 207 -11.77 19.04 -20.33
C ALA A 207 -11.30 20.11 -19.34
N PRO A 208 -11.96 21.28 -19.22
CA PRO A 208 -11.48 22.36 -18.34
C PRO A 208 -11.28 21.93 -16.89
N ARG A 209 -12.10 21.05 -16.35
CA ARG A 209 -11.98 20.59 -14.95
C ARG A 209 -10.68 19.88 -14.68
N TYR A 210 -10.14 19.14 -15.66
CA TYR A 210 -8.90 18.39 -15.51
C TYR A 210 -7.67 19.30 -15.65
N PHE A 211 -7.71 20.26 -16.57
CA PHE A 211 -6.68 21.30 -16.64
C PHE A 211 -6.67 22.18 -15.38
N ALA A 212 -7.84 22.51 -14.83
CA ALA A 212 -7.94 23.24 -13.57
C ALA A 212 -7.31 22.45 -12.40
N ARG A 213 -7.54 21.15 -12.32
CA ARG A 213 -6.92 20.29 -11.29
C ARG A 213 -5.39 20.28 -11.37
N ILE A 214 -4.78 20.36 -12.56
CA ILE A 214 -3.33 20.46 -12.68
C ILE A 214 -2.84 21.73 -11.97
N VAL A 215 -3.48 22.88 -12.24
CA VAL A 215 -3.10 24.17 -11.63
C VAL A 215 -3.33 24.16 -10.12
N GLN A 216 -4.44 23.58 -9.67
CA GLN A 216 -4.82 23.56 -8.26
C GLN A 216 -4.00 22.57 -7.44
N ASP A 217 -3.87 21.33 -7.92
CA ASP A 217 -3.37 20.22 -7.11
C ASP A 217 -1.88 19.92 -7.35
N TYR A 218 -1.33 20.35 -8.50
CA TYR A 218 0.05 20.08 -8.92
C TYR A 218 0.78 21.34 -9.39
N PRO A 219 0.89 22.40 -8.56
CA PRO A 219 1.39 23.69 -8.99
C PRO A 219 2.87 23.73 -9.43
N GLN A 220 3.63 22.65 -9.22
CA GLN A 220 5.01 22.50 -9.74
C GLN A 220 5.10 21.58 -10.96
N SER A 221 3.96 21.09 -11.46
CA SER A 221 3.94 20.28 -12.67
C SER A 221 4.45 21.04 -13.88
N SER A 222 5.19 20.37 -14.75
CA SER A 222 5.60 20.90 -16.06
C SER A 222 4.43 21.22 -16.98
N TYR A 223 3.24 20.71 -16.67
CA TYR A 223 2.01 20.93 -17.45
C TYR A 223 1.21 22.16 -17.01
N VAL A 224 1.62 22.88 -15.96
CA VAL A 224 0.85 24.01 -15.39
C VAL A 224 0.64 25.13 -16.42
N ASP A 225 1.68 25.55 -17.13
CA ASP A 225 1.58 26.66 -18.08
C ASP A 225 0.72 26.29 -19.29
N GLU A 226 0.84 25.06 -19.75
CA GLU A 226 0.00 24.58 -20.86
C GLU A 226 -1.46 24.42 -20.41
N ALA A 227 -1.71 23.91 -19.19
CA ALA A 227 -3.05 23.82 -18.61
C ALA A 227 -3.72 25.20 -18.49
N LYS A 228 -2.99 26.21 -18.03
CA LYS A 228 -3.46 27.61 -18.00
C LYS A 228 -3.81 28.13 -19.39
N ALA A 229 -2.96 27.85 -20.37
CA ALA A 229 -3.23 28.25 -21.76
C ALA A 229 -4.49 27.58 -22.32
N GLN A 230 -4.74 26.31 -22.02
CA GLN A 230 -5.96 25.60 -22.41
C GLN A 230 -7.21 26.20 -21.74
N LEU A 231 -7.16 26.51 -20.44
CA LEU A 231 -8.27 27.15 -19.73
C LEU A 231 -8.63 28.52 -20.37
N VAL A 232 -7.61 29.35 -20.66
CA VAL A 232 -7.82 30.64 -21.33
C VAL A 232 -8.45 30.47 -22.72
N ARG A 233 -8.00 29.51 -23.53
CA ARG A 233 -8.58 29.21 -24.85
C ARG A 233 -10.06 28.77 -24.76
N MET A 234 -10.41 28.10 -23.66
CA MET A 234 -11.77 27.62 -23.38
C MET A 234 -12.65 28.67 -22.68
N ASN A 235 -12.14 29.89 -22.48
CA ASN A 235 -12.80 30.97 -21.73
C ASN A 235 -13.19 30.57 -20.30
N VAL A 236 -12.35 29.77 -19.64
CA VAL A 236 -12.55 29.33 -18.25
C VAL A 236 -11.54 30.05 -17.36
N PRO A 237 -11.97 30.57 -16.19
CA PRO A 237 -11.06 31.22 -15.26
C PRO A 237 -9.95 30.26 -14.80
N VAL A 238 -8.71 30.78 -14.73
CA VAL A 238 -7.54 30.04 -14.22
C VAL A 238 -7.61 30.03 -12.70
N PRO A 239 -7.69 28.85 -12.03
CA PRO A 239 -7.76 28.80 -10.59
C PRO A 239 -6.40 29.07 -9.94
N GLN A 240 -6.40 29.35 -8.63
CA GLN A 240 -5.19 29.41 -7.81
C GLN A 240 -4.85 27.99 -7.29
N PRO A 241 -3.56 27.73 -6.96
CA PRO A 241 -3.17 26.51 -6.26
C PRO A 241 -3.94 26.33 -4.96
N SER A 242 -4.34 25.09 -4.66
CA SER A 242 -5.04 24.78 -3.42
C SER A 242 -4.12 24.88 -2.20
N PRO A 243 -4.63 25.31 -1.02
CA PRO A 243 -3.84 25.37 0.21
C PRO A 243 -3.20 24.02 0.55
N ASP A 244 -3.90 22.90 0.32
CA ASP A 244 -3.40 21.56 0.57
C ASP A 244 -2.22 21.19 -0.34
N ALA A 245 -2.28 21.56 -1.62
CA ALA A 245 -1.18 21.37 -2.55
C ALA A 245 0.07 22.17 -2.13
N LEU A 246 -0.13 23.42 -1.71
CA LEU A 246 0.96 24.26 -1.21
C LEU A 246 1.57 23.70 0.09
N ALA A 247 0.74 23.26 1.03
CA ALA A 247 1.20 22.64 2.27
C ALA A 247 1.97 21.33 2.01
N ARG A 248 1.53 20.51 1.04
CA ARG A 248 2.21 19.29 0.60
C ARG A 248 3.60 19.61 0.04
N LEU A 249 3.71 20.60 -0.84
CA LEU A 249 4.97 21.05 -1.41
C LEU A 249 5.94 21.58 -0.35
N GLN A 250 5.45 22.27 0.65
CA GLN A 250 6.29 22.77 1.73
C GLN A 250 6.87 21.59 2.55
N ARG A 251 6.05 20.62 2.91
CA ARG A 251 6.50 19.41 3.60
C ARG A 251 7.55 18.63 2.81
N GLU A 252 7.35 18.47 1.50
CA GLU A 252 8.33 17.79 0.64
C GLU A 252 9.67 18.52 0.58
N LYS A 253 9.66 19.85 0.50
CA LYS A 253 10.88 20.66 0.54
C LYS A 253 11.61 20.52 1.87
N GLU A 254 10.90 20.51 2.97
CA GLU A 254 11.46 20.33 4.32
C GLU A 254 12.12 18.95 4.46
N MET A 255 11.40 17.88 4.09
CA MET A 255 11.95 16.52 4.10
C MET A 255 13.20 16.37 3.22
N ASN A 256 13.22 16.97 2.04
CA ASN A 256 14.38 16.93 1.16
C ASN A 256 15.58 17.70 1.73
N ARG A 257 15.34 18.83 2.43
CA ARG A 257 16.39 19.57 3.15
C ARG A 257 16.97 18.74 4.31
N GLU A 258 16.12 18.07 5.07
CA GLU A 258 16.56 17.17 6.16
C GLU A 258 17.39 16.00 5.64
N LYS A 259 16.94 15.33 4.58
CA LYS A 259 17.70 14.25 3.93
C LYS A 259 19.05 14.74 3.41
N ALA A 260 19.09 15.90 2.74
CA ALA A 260 20.34 16.50 2.27
C ALA A 260 21.26 16.88 3.43
N GLY A 261 20.72 17.37 4.56
CA GLY A 261 21.46 17.68 5.78
C GLY A 261 22.06 16.41 6.43
N LEU A 262 21.32 15.31 6.47
CA LEU A 262 21.80 14.03 6.99
C LEU A 262 22.92 13.44 6.12
N VAL A 263 22.77 13.49 4.78
CA VAL A 263 23.80 13.03 3.84
C VAL A 263 25.09 13.87 3.98
N ARG A 264 24.98 15.19 4.13
CA ARG A 264 26.16 16.05 4.38
C ARG A 264 26.87 15.71 5.70
N ARG A 265 26.11 15.41 6.77
CA ARG A 265 26.68 15.00 8.07
C ARG A 265 27.32 13.62 8.03
N ALA A 266 26.85 12.74 7.15
CA ALA A 266 27.40 11.39 7.00
C ALA A 266 28.67 11.34 6.12
N LEU A 267 28.89 12.34 5.29
CA LEU A 267 30.01 12.42 4.34
C LEU A 267 31.14 13.41 4.79
N GLY A 268 30.93 14.18 5.84
CA GLY A 268 31.92 15.10 6.45
C GLY A 268 32.34 14.71 7.82
#